data_bed61ffbcc6508910523de977627198f
#
_entry.id   bed61ffbcc6508910523de977627198f
#
_cell.length_a   1.000
_cell.length_b   1.000
_cell.length_c   1.000
_cell.angle_alpha   90.00
_cell.angle_beta   90.00
_cell.angle_gamma   90.00
#
_symmetry.space_group_name_H-M   'P 1'
#
loop_
_entity.id
_entity.type
_entity.pdbx_description
1 polymer ?
#
loop_
_entity_poly.entity_id
_entity_poly.type
_entity_poly.pdbx_seq_one_letter_code
_entity_poly.pdbx_strand_id
1 'polypeptide(L)'
;MFYVGDKVTRNKYKNDIVFRIRKIEKEIYYLVGEELRLEATAKKDDLRIYEKELREDKEEFIITKEENMIYGKVLHIDGDSKYLDKSLKLYKENDVPAVGYFFLEKEIPNKITSLLIKHKPDILVITGHDSYRNINLEEFKNSENFINAVKNARIYEPDKDALVIFAGACQSYYEALIEAGANF
;
A
#
# COMPACT_ATOMS: atom_id res chain seq x y z
N MET A 1 -17.56 -8.14 25.21
CA MET A 1 -16.11 -8.24 25.54
C MET A 1 -15.44 -8.59 24.23
N PHE A 2 -14.29 -7.98 23.91
CA PHE A 2 -13.59 -8.25 22.65
C PHE A 2 -12.40 -9.16 22.90
N TYR A 3 -12.10 -10.04 21.94
CA TYR A 3 -11.01 -11.02 21.99
C TYR A 3 -10.05 -10.84 20.82
N VAL A 4 -8.83 -11.35 20.94
CA VAL A 4 -7.89 -11.43 19.82
C VAL A 4 -8.49 -12.30 18.72
N GLY A 5 -8.48 -11.78 17.49
CA GLY A 5 -9.11 -12.41 16.33
C GLY A 5 -10.48 -11.85 15.96
N ASP A 6 -11.15 -11.14 16.87
CA ASP A 6 -12.44 -10.52 16.55
C ASP A 6 -12.30 -9.48 15.45
N LYS A 7 -13.31 -9.44 14.57
CA LYS A 7 -13.46 -8.37 13.60
C LYS A 7 -14.23 -7.22 14.21
N VAL A 8 -13.68 -6.04 14.11
CA VAL A 8 -14.22 -4.82 14.72
C VAL A 8 -14.12 -3.63 13.78
N THR A 9 -14.93 -2.63 14.02
CA THR A 9 -14.86 -1.31 13.41
C THR A 9 -14.60 -0.25 14.47
N ARG A 10 -14.24 0.98 14.06
CA ARG A 10 -13.99 2.09 14.97
C ARG A 10 -15.09 3.15 14.86
N ASN A 11 -15.70 3.48 16.00
CA ASN A 11 -16.74 4.50 16.07
C ASN A 11 -16.23 5.88 15.65
N LYS A 12 -14.99 6.23 16.01
CA LYS A 12 -14.35 7.50 15.67
C LYS A 12 -14.29 7.73 14.16
N TYR A 13 -14.18 6.69 13.36
CA TYR A 13 -14.12 6.74 11.89
C TYR A 13 -15.39 6.23 11.23
N LYS A 14 -16.56 6.38 11.89
CA LYS A 14 -17.90 6.03 11.36
C LYS A 14 -18.02 4.57 10.93
N ASN A 15 -17.20 3.67 11.49
CA ASN A 15 -17.18 2.24 11.19
C ASN A 15 -16.90 1.89 9.71
N ASP A 16 -16.12 2.72 9.00
CA ASP A 16 -15.82 2.61 7.58
C ASP A 16 -14.79 1.52 7.24
N ILE A 17 -13.93 1.16 8.21
CA ILE A 17 -12.87 0.16 8.03
C ILE A 17 -13.06 -0.99 8.99
N VAL A 18 -12.98 -2.22 8.45
CA VAL A 18 -12.98 -3.45 9.25
C VAL A 18 -11.57 -3.81 9.65
N PHE A 19 -11.36 -3.97 10.94
CA PHE A 19 -10.11 -4.40 11.54
C PHE A 19 -10.25 -5.77 12.19
N ARG A 20 -9.12 -6.48 12.32
CA ARG A 20 -8.98 -7.64 13.19
C ARG A 20 -8.15 -7.26 14.41
N ILE A 21 -8.58 -7.65 15.60
CA ILE A 21 -7.80 -7.48 16.83
C ILE A 21 -6.62 -8.45 16.80
N ARG A 22 -5.39 -7.92 16.76
CA ARG A 22 -4.16 -8.70 16.75
C ARG A 22 -3.62 -8.96 18.14
N LYS A 23 -3.79 -7.99 19.06
CA LYS A 23 -3.26 -8.01 20.41
C LYS A 23 -4.08 -7.11 21.33
N ILE A 24 -4.12 -7.44 22.61
CA ILE A 24 -4.73 -6.61 23.67
C ILE A 24 -3.72 -6.45 24.79
N GLU A 25 -3.37 -5.20 25.14
CA GLU A 25 -2.47 -4.87 26.24
C GLU A 25 -3.02 -3.68 27.01
N LYS A 26 -3.14 -3.78 28.34
CA LYS A 26 -3.53 -2.68 29.26
C LYS A 26 -4.71 -1.86 28.72
N GLU A 27 -5.79 -2.53 28.28
CA GLU A 27 -7.00 -1.91 27.70
C GLU A 27 -6.81 -1.24 26.32
N ILE A 28 -5.63 -1.37 25.69
CA ILE A 28 -5.37 -0.95 24.33
C ILE A 28 -5.50 -2.15 23.41
N TYR A 29 -6.28 -1.99 22.36
CA TYR A 29 -6.50 -2.97 21.30
C TYR A 29 -5.63 -2.60 20.11
N TYR A 30 -4.76 -3.50 19.70
CA TYR A 30 -3.93 -3.38 18.49
C TYR A 30 -4.66 -4.02 17.32
N LEU A 31 -4.90 -3.24 16.28
CA LEU A 31 -5.78 -3.54 15.18
C LEU A 31 -5.01 -3.62 13.87
N VAL A 32 -5.38 -4.56 13.00
CA VAL A 32 -4.87 -4.68 11.64
C VAL A 32 -6.06 -4.69 10.68
N GLY A 33 -6.01 -3.88 9.63
CA GLY A 33 -7.06 -3.84 8.62
C GLY A 33 -7.24 -5.18 7.91
N GLU A 34 -8.50 -5.59 7.68
CA GLU A 34 -8.82 -6.85 6.97
C GLU A 34 -8.54 -6.73 5.47
N GLU A 35 -8.95 -5.65 4.87
CA GLU A 35 -8.83 -5.37 3.43
C GLU A 35 -7.69 -4.41 3.14
N LEU A 36 -7.48 -3.45 4.03
CA LEU A 36 -6.49 -2.39 3.89
C LEU A 36 -5.23 -2.71 4.70
N ARG A 37 -4.07 -2.33 4.18
CA ARG A 37 -2.79 -2.40 4.87
C ARG A 37 -2.68 -1.26 5.90
N LEU A 38 -3.50 -1.34 6.95
CA LEU A 38 -3.60 -0.32 7.98
C LEU A 38 -3.45 -0.96 9.37
N GLU A 39 -2.59 -0.39 10.21
CA GLU A 39 -2.47 -0.72 11.61
C GLU A 39 -3.00 0.45 12.45
N ALA A 40 -3.70 0.14 13.53
CA ALA A 40 -4.26 1.15 14.43
C ALA A 40 -4.28 0.65 15.86
N THR A 41 -4.45 1.58 16.81
CA THR A 41 -4.75 1.26 18.20
C THR A 41 -6.06 1.92 18.61
N ALA A 42 -6.82 1.27 19.46
CA ALA A 42 -8.08 1.79 19.96
C ALA A 42 -8.31 1.42 21.41
N LYS A 43 -9.14 2.20 22.11
CA LYS A 43 -9.73 1.81 23.39
C LYS A 43 -11.01 1.06 23.17
N LYS A 44 -11.50 0.35 24.17
CA LYS A 44 -12.69 -0.49 24.11
C LYS A 44 -13.95 0.28 23.66
N ASP A 45 -14.10 1.51 24.13
CA ASP A 45 -15.24 2.38 23.84
C ASP A 45 -15.32 2.86 22.38
N ASP A 46 -14.16 2.85 21.67
CA ASP A 46 -14.08 3.18 20.25
C ASP A 46 -14.35 1.98 19.34
N LEU A 47 -14.51 0.77 19.89
CA LEU A 47 -14.69 -0.45 19.12
C LEU A 47 -16.15 -0.90 19.08
N ARG A 48 -16.54 -1.42 17.90
CA ARG A 48 -17.81 -2.12 17.67
C ARG A 48 -17.54 -3.45 16.99
N ILE A 49 -18.22 -4.53 17.39
CA ILE A 49 -18.16 -5.81 16.66
C ILE A 49 -18.63 -5.58 15.23
N TYR A 50 -17.84 -6.07 14.27
CA TYR A 50 -18.24 -6.12 12.88
C TYR A 50 -19.19 -7.30 12.68
N GLU A 51 -20.48 -7.02 12.57
CA GLU A 51 -21.48 -7.95 12.05
C GLU A 51 -21.51 -7.74 10.54
N LYS A 52 -21.28 -8.83 9.79
CA LYS A 52 -21.34 -8.77 8.32
C LYS A 52 -22.80 -8.47 7.94
N GLU A 53 -23.14 -7.19 7.84
CA GLU A 53 -24.32 -6.80 7.09
C GLU A 53 -24.08 -7.25 5.65
N LEU A 54 -25.03 -7.97 5.07
CA LEU A 54 -25.08 -8.27 3.64
C LEU A 54 -25.32 -6.94 2.90
N ARG A 55 -24.32 -6.06 2.87
CA ARG A 55 -24.33 -4.93 1.97
C ARG A 55 -23.88 -5.45 0.62
N GLU A 56 -24.82 -5.61 -0.26
CA GLU A 56 -24.66 -5.78 -1.70
C GLU A 56 -24.30 -4.42 -2.36
N ASP A 57 -23.44 -3.63 -1.74
CA ASP A 57 -22.87 -2.45 -2.40
C ASP A 57 -21.41 -2.76 -2.76
N LYS A 58 -21.25 -3.69 -3.69
CA LYS A 58 -20.10 -3.64 -4.58
C LYS A 58 -20.35 -2.46 -5.51
N GLU A 59 -19.74 -1.31 -5.25
CA GLU A 59 -19.41 -0.41 -6.33
C GLU A 59 -18.49 -1.21 -7.27
N GLU A 60 -19.07 -1.84 -8.26
CA GLU A 60 -18.33 -2.37 -9.40
C GLU A 60 -17.78 -1.13 -10.11
N PHE A 61 -16.49 -0.86 -9.89
CA PHE A 61 -15.75 -0.03 -10.84
C PHE A 61 -15.78 -0.76 -12.17
N ILE A 62 -16.76 -0.44 -13.01
CA ILE A 62 -16.82 -0.92 -14.37
C ILE A 62 -15.73 -0.15 -15.11
N ILE A 63 -14.54 -0.77 -15.21
CA ILE A 63 -13.54 -0.34 -16.19
C ILE A 63 -14.12 -0.74 -17.54
N THR A 64 -14.73 0.22 -18.24
CA THR A 64 -15.13 0.02 -19.63
C THR A 64 -13.85 -0.15 -20.45
N LYS A 65 -13.59 -1.36 -20.94
CA LYS A 65 -12.53 -1.60 -21.93
C LYS A 65 -12.87 -0.81 -23.20
N GLU A 66 -12.13 0.25 -23.46
CA GLU A 66 -12.11 0.80 -24.81
C GLU A 66 -11.29 -0.14 -25.68
N GLU A 67 -11.85 -0.57 -26.82
CA GLU A 67 -11.32 -1.64 -27.70
C GLU A 67 -9.90 -1.40 -28.25
N ASN A 68 -9.26 -0.25 -27.98
CA ASN A 68 -7.93 0.13 -28.48
C ASN A 68 -7.00 0.69 -27.38
N MET A 69 -7.25 0.42 -26.11
CA MET A 69 -6.40 0.93 -25.04
C MET A 69 -5.11 0.10 -24.92
N ILE A 70 -3.96 0.75 -25.14
CA ILE A 70 -2.64 0.17 -24.91
C ILE A 70 -2.22 0.55 -23.48
N TYR A 71 -2.13 -0.44 -22.61
CA TYR A 71 -1.65 -0.22 -21.23
C TYR A 71 -0.13 -0.14 -21.18
N GLY A 72 0.38 0.80 -20.40
CA GLY A 72 1.79 0.84 -20.04
C GLY A 72 2.20 -0.38 -19.22
N LYS A 73 3.45 -0.81 -19.37
CA LYS A 73 4.02 -1.94 -18.66
C LYS A 73 4.34 -1.56 -17.21
N VAL A 74 3.81 -2.32 -16.26
CA VAL A 74 3.99 -2.09 -14.83
C VAL A 74 5.12 -2.96 -14.27
N LEU A 75 6.04 -2.35 -13.53
CA LEU A 75 6.93 -3.01 -12.58
C LEU A 75 6.42 -2.71 -11.17
N HIS A 76 5.93 -3.71 -10.44
CA HIS A 76 5.45 -3.56 -9.07
C HIS A 76 6.40 -4.22 -8.08
N ILE A 77 6.93 -3.44 -7.16
CA ILE A 77 7.77 -3.91 -6.06
C ILE A 77 7.03 -3.67 -4.77
N ASP A 78 6.83 -4.70 -3.99
CA ASP A 78 6.06 -4.62 -2.74
C ASP A 78 6.82 -5.25 -1.56
N GLY A 79 6.74 -4.59 -0.40
CA GLY A 79 7.26 -5.08 0.88
C GLY A 79 6.41 -6.18 1.53
N ASP A 80 5.29 -6.57 0.89
CA ASP A 80 4.38 -7.63 1.36
C ASP A 80 3.91 -8.50 0.21
N SER A 81 4.27 -9.79 0.25
CA SER A 81 3.94 -10.75 -0.81
C SER A 81 2.44 -10.93 -1.01
N LYS A 82 1.64 -10.90 0.07
CA LYS A 82 0.18 -11.08 0.00
C LYS A 82 -0.49 -9.93 -0.77
N TYR A 83 -0.02 -8.69 -0.57
CA TYR A 83 -0.56 -7.53 -1.28
C TYR A 83 -0.04 -7.45 -2.71
N LEU A 84 1.21 -7.85 -2.93
CA LEU A 84 1.74 -8.02 -4.28
C LEU A 84 0.89 -9.00 -5.10
N ASP A 85 0.55 -10.17 -4.54
CA ASP A 85 -0.27 -11.18 -5.20
C ASP A 85 -1.67 -10.63 -5.55
N LYS A 86 -2.29 -9.86 -4.64
CA LYS A 86 -3.57 -9.19 -4.90
C LYS A 86 -3.45 -8.21 -6.08
N SER A 87 -2.39 -7.40 -6.10
CA SER A 87 -2.14 -6.42 -7.17
C SER A 87 -1.88 -7.09 -8.51
N LEU A 88 -1.06 -8.15 -8.54
CA LEU A 88 -0.78 -8.90 -9.76
C LEU A 88 -2.04 -9.59 -10.31
N LYS A 89 -2.90 -10.09 -9.42
CA LYS A 89 -4.20 -10.64 -9.82
C LYS A 89 -5.08 -9.57 -10.46
N LEU A 90 -5.16 -8.38 -9.85
CA LEU A 90 -5.93 -7.25 -10.38
C LEU A 90 -5.42 -6.82 -11.77
N TYR A 91 -4.09 -6.69 -11.93
CA TYR A 91 -3.50 -6.37 -13.23
C TYR A 91 -3.87 -7.41 -14.29
N LYS A 92 -3.76 -8.70 -13.95
CA LYS A 92 -4.13 -9.80 -14.86
C LYS A 92 -5.61 -9.77 -15.24
N GLU A 93 -6.51 -9.53 -14.29
CA GLU A 93 -7.96 -9.45 -14.52
C GLU A 93 -8.35 -8.28 -15.43
N ASN A 94 -7.51 -7.24 -15.50
CA ASN A 94 -7.70 -6.06 -16.33
C ASN A 94 -6.78 -6.01 -17.55
N ASP A 95 -6.09 -7.10 -17.90
CA ASP A 95 -5.16 -7.22 -19.03
C ASP A 95 -4.01 -6.18 -19.00
N VAL A 96 -3.62 -5.71 -17.81
CA VAL A 96 -2.49 -4.79 -17.64
C VAL A 96 -1.18 -5.57 -17.62
N PRO A 97 -0.22 -5.29 -18.52
CA PRO A 97 1.07 -5.97 -18.52
C PRO A 97 1.84 -5.62 -17.26
N ALA A 98 2.07 -6.57 -16.37
CA ALA A 98 2.75 -6.33 -15.11
C ALA A 98 3.72 -7.44 -14.73
N VAL A 99 4.80 -7.05 -14.06
CA VAL A 99 5.73 -7.95 -13.39
C VAL A 99 5.92 -7.48 -11.94
N GLY A 100 5.90 -8.41 -10.99
CA GLY A 100 5.98 -8.11 -9.57
C GLY A 100 7.19 -8.75 -8.90
N TYR A 101 7.72 -8.05 -7.89
CA TYR A 101 8.80 -8.52 -7.03
C TYR A 101 8.51 -8.20 -5.58
N PHE A 102 8.65 -9.21 -4.73
CA PHE A 102 8.64 -9.04 -3.29
C PHE A 102 10.07 -8.83 -2.78
N PHE A 103 10.29 -7.75 -2.02
CA PHE A 103 11.50 -7.49 -1.24
C PHE A 103 11.13 -6.81 0.07
N LEU A 104 11.90 -7.04 1.12
CA LEU A 104 11.77 -6.22 2.32
C LEU A 104 12.07 -4.76 1.99
N GLU A 105 11.36 -3.83 2.63
CA GLU A 105 11.43 -2.38 2.32
C GLU A 105 12.87 -1.85 2.28
N LYS A 106 13.73 -2.29 3.22
CA LYS A 106 15.15 -1.92 3.29
C LYS A 106 15.99 -2.40 2.09
N GLU A 107 15.52 -3.39 1.35
CA GLU A 107 16.23 -3.96 0.20
C GLU A 107 15.83 -3.29 -1.11
N ILE A 108 14.62 -2.71 -1.16
CA ILE A 108 14.03 -2.13 -2.37
C ILE A 108 14.96 -1.12 -3.06
N PRO A 109 15.59 -0.12 -2.36
CA PRO A 109 16.43 0.87 -3.01
C PRO A 109 17.58 0.24 -3.84
N ASN A 110 18.15 -0.84 -3.34
CA ASN A 110 19.29 -1.51 -3.97
C ASN A 110 18.90 -2.36 -5.19
N LYS A 111 17.60 -2.65 -5.36
CA LYS A 111 17.07 -3.48 -6.46
C LYS A 111 16.54 -2.68 -7.63
N ILE A 112 16.13 -1.42 -7.39
CA ILE A 112 15.42 -0.58 -8.35
C ILE A 112 16.13 -0.51 -9.70
N THR A 113 17.37 -0.04 -9.74
CA THR A 113 18.09 0.21 -10.99
C THR A 113 18.24 -1.04 -11.85
N SER A 114 18.59 -2.18 -11.24
CA SER A 114 18.75 -3.44 -11.98
C SER A 114 17.43 -3.94 -12.56
N LEU A 115 16.32 -3.74 -11.84
CA LEU A 115 14.99 -4.13 -12.31
C LEU A 115 14.47 -3.20 -13.41
N LEU A 116 14.74 -1.89 -13.32
CA LEU A 116 14.39 -0.93 -14.36
C LEU A 116 15.13 -1.24 -15.67
N ILE A 117 16.44 -1.51 -15.59
CA ILE A 117 17.25 -1.91 -16.76
C ILE A 117 16.68 -3.20 -17.40
N LYS A 118 16.34 -4.18 -16.58
CA LYS A 118 15.85 -5.49 -17.03
C LYS A 118 14.48 -5.41 -17.69
N HIS A 119 13.55 -4.65 -17.10
CA HIS A 119 12.16 -4.68 -17.48
C HIS A 119 11.72 -3.51 -18.35
N LYS A 120 12.40 -2.36 -18.27
CA LYS A 120 12.07 -1.11 -18.97
C LYS A 120 10.57 -0.82 -18.88
N PRO A 121 10.01 -0.62 -17.66
CA PRO A 121 8.61 -0.36 -17.47
C PRO A 121 8.25 1.09 -17.82
N ASP A 122 6.98 1.33 -18.13
CA ASP A 122 6.41 2.67 -18.23
C ASP A 122 5.94 3.19 -16.86
N ILE A 123 5.58 2.25 -15.98
CA ILE A 123 5.06 2.54 -14.64
C ILE A 123 5.84 1.72 -13.60
N LEU A 124 6.39 2.40 -12.61
CA LEU A 124 7.00 1.79 -11.43
C LEU A 124 6.07 1.98 -10.23
N VAL A 125 5.68 0.88 -9.60
CA VAL A 125 4.91 0.88 -8.35
C VAL A 125 5.80 0.36 -7.23
N ILE A 126 5.97 1.16 -6.17
CA ILE A 126 6.75 0.80 -4.98
C ILE A 126 5.83 0.91 -3.78
N THR A 127 5.45 -0.23 -3.20
CA THR A 127 4.57 -0.29 -2.03
C THR A 127 5.16 -1.15 -0.92
N GLY A 128 4.58 -1.06 0.25
CA GLY A 128 5.05 -1.81 1.41
C GLY A 128 4.37 -1.35 2.68
N HIS A 129 4.99 -1.64 3.82
CA HIS A 129 4.54 -1.17 5.12
C HIS A 129 5.32 0.07 5.53
N ASP A 130 4.60 1.09 5.93
CA ASP A 130 5.15 2.24 6.62
C ASP A 130 4.24 2.65 7.77
N SER A 131 4.81 3.21 8.81
CA SER A 131 4.10 3.67 9.98
C SER A 131 4.96 4.66 10.75
N TYR A 132 4.31 5.49 11.56
CA TYR A 132 5.02 6.33 12.52
C TYR A 132 5.72 5.47 13.58
N ARG A 133 6.98 5.81 13.88
CA ARG A 133 7.74 5.16 14.97
C ARG A 133 7.33 5.61 16.34
N ASN A 134 6.96 6.87 16.48
CA ASN A 134 6.68 7.53 17.76
C ASN A 134 5.26 8.09 17.84
N ILE A 135 4.77 8.26 19.08
CA ILE A 135 3.46 8.87 19.37
C ILE A 135 3.39 10.33 18.85
N ASN A 136 4.52 11.00 18.70
CA ASN A 136 4.60 12.39 18.22
C ASN A 136 4.54 12.52 16.70
N LEU A 137 4.39 11.42 15.95
CA LEU A 137 4.24 11.41 14.48
C LEU A 137 5.39 12.09 13.69
N GLU A 138 6.59 12.15 14.26
CA GLU A 138 7.73 12.85 13.65
C GLU A 138 8.69 11.93 12.87
N GLU A 139 8.63 10.61 13.11
CA GLU A 139 9.53 9.65 12.47
C GLU A 139 8.75 8.52 11.80
N PHE A 140 9.07 8.25 10.55
CA PHE A 140 8.53 7.15 9.77
C PHE A 140 9.46 5.93 9.82
N LYS A 141 8.90 4.75 9.79
CA LYS A 141 9.65 3.49 9.88
C LYS A 141 10.39 3.15 8.59
N ASN A 142 9.74 3.32 7.45
CA ASN A 142 10.23 2.87 6.15
C ASN A 142 10.20 3.97 5.07
N SER A 143 9.68 5.17 5.34
CA SER A 143 9.60 6.24 4.33
C SER A 143 10.94 6.54 3.68
N GLU A 144 12.05 6.50 4.44
CA GLU A 144 13.40 6.71 3.90
C GLU A 144 13.76 5.68 2.82
N ASN A 145 13.35 4.40 3.00
CA ASN A 145 13.59 3.36 2.01
C ASN A 145 12.83 3.65 0.71
N PHE A 146 11.57 4.07 0.81
CA PHE A 146 10.77 4.46 -0.36
C PHE A 146 11.34 5.71 -1.05
N ILE A 147 11.73 6.74 -0.29
CA ILE A 147 12.38 7.95 -0.80
C ILE A 147 13.66 7.61 -1.58
N ASN A 148 14.52 6.76 -1.02
CA ASN A 148 15.76 6.34 -1.68
C ASN A 148 15.48 5.49 -2.93
N ALA A 149 14.45 4.65 -2.91
CA ALA A 149 14.02 3.90 -4.07
C ALA A 149 13.55 4.81 -5.22
N VAL A 150 12.76 5.84 -4.91
CA VAL A 150 12.31 6.86 -5.88
C VAL A 150 13.50 7.63 -6.44
N LYS A 151 14.43 8.09 -5.59
CA LYS A 151 15.66 8.78 -6.03
C LYS A 151 16.49 7.93 -6.99
N ASN A 152 16.67 6.64 -6.67
CA ASN A 152 17.41 5.72 -7.53
C ASN A 152 16.68 5.49 -8.87
N ALA A 153 15.35 5.46 -8.87
CA ALA A 153 14.58 5.38 -10.10
C ALA A 153 14.71 6.65 -10.95
N ARG A 154 14.75 7.84 -10.34
CA ARG A 154 14.96 9.11 -11.05
C ARG A 154 16.40 9.33 -11.54
N ILE A 155 17.38 8.72 -10.91
CA ILE A 155 18.75 8.66 -11.47
C ILE A 155 18.76 7.83 -12.76
N TYR A 156 17.97 6.74 -12.84
CA TYR A 156 17.82 5.94 -14.04
C TYR A 156 17.02 6.65 -15.13
N GLU A 157 15.85 7.22 -14.78
CA GLU A 157 14.96 7.94 -15.70
C GLU A 157 14.49 9.25 -15.04
N PRO A 158 15.09 10.38 -15.39
CA PRO A 158 14.73 11.68 -14.83
C PRO A 158 13.37 12.20 -15.31
N ASP A 159 12.95 11.81 -16.53
CA ASP A 159 11.70 12.26 -17.13
C ASP A 159 10.51 11.56 -16.44
N LYS A 160 9.62 12.39 -15.87
CA LYS A 160 8.45 11.92 -15.14
C LYS A 160 7.36 11.35 -16.07
N ASP A 161 7.37 11.73 -17.33
CA ASP A 161 6.41 11.25 -18.32
C ASP A 161 6.91 9.95 -18.97
N ALA A 162 8.23 9.74 -19.06
CA ALA A 162 8.83 8.50 -19.55
C ALA A 162 8.77 7.37 -18.54
N LEU A 163 8.81 7.68 -17.23
CA LEU A 163 8.61 6.70 -16.16
C LEU A 163 7.69 7.28 -15.08
N VAL A 164 6.47 6.80 -15.02
CA VAL A 164 5.53 7.17 -13.95
C VAL A 164 5.84 6.39 -12.69
N ILE A 165 6.03 7.06 -11.56
CA ILE A 165 6.35 6.43 -10.27
C ILE A 165 5.23 6.63 -9.27
N PHE A 166 4.62 5.52 -8.84
CA PHE A 166 3.78 5.41 -7.66
C PHE A 166 4.61 4.89 -6.49
N ALA A 167 4.68 5.63 -5.38
CA ALA A 167 5.47 5.20 -4.24
C ALA A 167 4.79 5.51 -2.91
N GLY A 168 4.79 4.54 -1.99
CA GLY A 168 4.35 4.74 -0.63
C GLY A 168 3.57 3.60 -0.01
N ALA A 169 3.08 3.87 1.19
CA ALA A 169 2.20 3.02 1.98
C ALA A 169 1.12 3.90 2.65
N CYS A 170 0.21 3.28 3.42
CA CYS A 170 -0.91 4.00 4.02
C CYS A 170 -0.52 5.18 4.92
N GLN A 171 0.71 5.22 5.43
CA GLN A 171 1.21 6.24 6.36
C GLN A 171 2.60 6.77 5.96
N SER A 172 2.95 6.77 4.68
CA SER A 172 4.24 7.28 4.21
C SER A 172 4.31 8.80 4.27
N TYR A 173 5.54 9.32 4.33
CA TYR A 173 5.81 10.75 4.22
C TYR A 173 5.66 11.22 2.78
N TYR A 174 4.43 11.55 2.42
CA TYR A 174 4.02 11.84 1.04
C TYR A 174 4.82 12.97 0.41
N GLU A 175 4.99 14.11 1.13
CA GLU A 175 5.69 15.29 0.62
C GLU A 175 7.12 14.95 0.22
N ALA A 176 7.83 14.18 1.03
CA ALA A 176 9.19 13.76 0.73
C ALA A 176 9.29 12.79 -0.45
N LEU A 177 8.26 11.96 -0.69
CA LEU A 177 8.20 11.09 -1.86
C LEU A 177 8.00 11.89 -3.14
N ILE A 178 7.13 12.89 -3.14
CA ILE A 178 6.93 13.80 -4.29
C ILE A 178 8.18 14.64 -4.55
N GLU A 179 8.84 15.14 -3.50
CA GLU A 179 10.11 15.88 -3.61
C GLU A 179 11.23 14.99 -4.17
N ALA A 180 11.28 13.71 -3.79
CA ALA A 180 12.22 12.74 -4.35
C ALA A 180 11.96 12.43 -5.84
N GLY A 181 10.80 12.80 -6.37
CA GLY A 181 10.43 12.66 -7.77
C GLY A 181 9.34 11.65 -8.08
N ALA A 182 8.60 11.14 -7.11
CA ALA A 182 7.40 10.36 -7.39
C ALA A 182 6.35 11.21 -8.13
N ASN A 183 5.48 10.55 -8.91
CA ASN A 183 4.32 11.21 -9.54
C ASN A 183 3.13 11.18 -8.58
N PHE A 184 3.00 10.08 -7.82
CA PHE A 184 1.89 9.80 -6.91
C PHE A 184 2.37 9.07 -5.66
#